data_a5ad97497aa7656c6f3060e134520700
#
_entry.id   a5ad97497aa7656c6f3060e134520700
#
_cell.length_a   1.000
_cell.length_b   1.000
_cell.length_c   1.000
_cell.angle_alpha   90.00
_cell.angle_beta   90.00
_cell.angle_gamma   90.00
#
_symmetry.space_group_name_H-M   'P 1'
#
loop_
_entity.id
_entity.type
_entity.pdbx_description
1 polymer ?
#
loop_
_entity_poly.entity_id
_entity_poly.type
_entity_poly.pdbx_seq_one_letter_code
_entity_poly.pdbx_strand_id
1 'polypeptide(L)'
;MYFWGVKKGKEINDFAETTFNMWKEKAEASLKGLSLDSIASERFDGMPLPFVVDDSMKQSPIAIPSSPSSLRDDLGNAWEIQQSFADRTHLMQGLSHGVEAVRTDADLADGDAMREILAGVSPEMVALHVDGYETVGALRAVSSWAGSVDVRGSSTWDVGRGIPSDPAFFLRHVEAWGVAFKKFSTWGVDASVWQDRGMLPIDALALSLSAAKWGIETMVKQGYPIEEAARRCTVRIASTTDVISTVASIRGLRVAWATMITEMGGVAESAPIWIESRTTSIFAVKDVQEDNLLRHTMMAYGAVVGGADGIEVRGHDILSPLKDEKSITQSKRWARNIQHILREEALLGRTDDPMGGSHHLDLA
;
A
#
# COMPACT_ATOMS: atom_id res chain seq x y z
N MET A 1 -36.29 15.65 -5.44
CA MET A 1 -35.94 15.18 -6.80
C MET A 1 -36.05 16.39 -7.72
N TYR A 2 -34.97 17.16 -7.87
CA TYR A 2 -34.94 18.33 -8.75
C TYR A 2 -34.15 17.96 -10.00
N PHE A 3 -34.87 17.69 -11.09
CA PHE A 3 -34.28 17.58 -12.41
C PHE A 3 -33.92 19.00 -12.92
N TRP A 4 -32.66 19.33 -12.98
CA TRP A 4 -32.18 20.43 -13.79
C TRP A 4 -32.29 20.00 -15.23
N GLY A 5 -33.27 20.57 -15.95
CA GLY A 5 -33.32 20.42 -17.40
C GLY A 5 -32.09 21.08 -18.00
N VAL A 6 -31.16 20.25 -18.47
CA VAL A 6 -30.03 20.72 -19.29
C VAL A 6 -30.60 21.24 -20.57
N LYS A 7 -30.74 22.57 -20.68
CA LYS A 7 -30.87 23.20 -21.99
C LYS A 7 -29.66 22.78 -22.81
N LYS A 8 -29.85 22.18 -23.99
CA LYS A 8 -28.79 21.98 -24.98
C LYS A 8 -28.00 23.27 -25.07
N GLY A 9 -26.83 23.33 -24.42
CA GLY A 9 -25.92 24.46 -24.55
C GLY A 9 -25.50 24.57 -26.00
N LYS A 10 -25.36 25.79 -26.49
CA LYS A 10 -24.59 26.03 -27.71
C LYS A 10 -23.29 25.27 -27.59
N GLU A 11 -22.95 24.44 -28.56
CA GLU A 11 -21.61 23.88 -28.66
C GLU A 11 -20.64 25.05 -28.60
N ILE A 12 -19.77 25.04 -27.58
CA ILE A 12 -18.71 26.04 -27.48
C ILE A 12 -17.59 25.55 -28.42
N ASN A 13 -17.83 25.69 -29.71
CA ASN A 13 -16.90 25.33 -30.79
C ASN A 13 -16.12 26.54 -31.32
N ASP A 14 -16.07 27.64 -30.55
CA ASP A 14 -15.41 28.88 -30.99
C ASP A 14 -13.93 28.98 -30.55
N PHE A 15 -13.35 27.91 -30.01
CA PHE A 15 -11.93 27.91 -29.74
C PHE A 15 -11.17 27.38 -30.96
N ALA A 16 -10.16 28.14 -31.40
CA ALA A 16 -9.23 27.66 -32.42
C ALA A 16 -8.57 26.37 -31.99
N GLU A 17 -8.42 25.42 -32.91
CA GLU A 17 -7.66 24.21 -32.66
C GLU A 17 -6.25 24.59 -32.19
N THR A 18 -5.88 24.11 -31.01
CA THR A 18 -4.56 24.36 -30.40
C THR A 18 -3.76 23.09 -30.43
N THR A 19 -2.64 23.11 -31.14
CA THR A 19 -1.69 21.98 -31.15
C THR A 19 -0.73 22.06 -29.99
N PHE A 20 -0.10 20.93 -29.62
CA PHE A 20 0.95 20.88 -28.62
C PHE A 20 2.10 21.86 -28.93
N ASN A 21 2.51 21.99 -30.22
CA ASN A 21 3.55 22.92 -30.60
C ASN A 21 3.17 24.38 -30.37
N MET A 22 1.94 24.78 -30.68
CA MET A 22 1.43 26.13 -30.38
C MET A 22 1.41 26.41 -28.87
N TRP A 23 1.02 25.42 -28.07
CA TRP A 23 1.08 25.53 -26.62
C TRP A 23 2.54 25.66 -26.14
N LYS A 24 3.46 24.83 -26.66
CA LYS A 24 4.90 24.84 -26.33
C LYS A 24 5.54 26.19 -26.62
N GLU A 25 5.36 26.71 -27.84
CA GLU A 25 5.88 28.01 -28.25
C GLU A 25 5.39 29.13 -27.32
N LYS A 26 4.11 29.12 -26.96
CA LYS A 26 3.53 30.12 -26.08
C LYS A 26 4.03 30.00 -24.65
N ALA A 27 4.20 28.78 -24.16
CA ALA A 27 4.78 28.50 -22.84
C ALA A 27 6.24 28.96 -22.76
N GLU A 28 7.09 28.61 -23.75
CA GLU A 28 8.49 29.02 -23.83
C GLU A 28 8.64 30.55 -23.99
N ALA A 29 7.76 31.19 -24.74
CA ALA A 29 7.71 32.64 -24.83
C ALA A 29 7.43 33.30 -23.46
N SER A 30 6.59 32.69 -22.63
CA SER A 30 6.29 33.16 -21.27
C SER A 30 7.48 33.00 -20.31
N LEU A 31 8.37 32.06 -20.59
CA LEU A 31 9.60 31.78 -19.82
C LEU A 31 10.77 32.70 -20.19
N LYS A 32 10.52 33.73 -21.00
CA LYS A 32 11.54 34.74 -21.41
C LYS A 32 12.78 34.11 -22.05
N GLY A 33 12.60 33.07 -22.85
CA GLY A 33 13.66 32.39 -23.60
C GLY A 33 14.30 31.19 -22.90
N LEU A 34 13.80 30.81 -21.73
CA LEU A 34 14.16 29.53 -21.12
C LEU A 34 13.35 28.41 -21.77
N SER A 35 13.97 27.22 -21.93
CA SER A 35 13.24 26.03 -22.41
C SER A 35 12.32 25.48 -21.31
N LEU A 36 11.28 24.75 -21.70
CA LEU A 36 10.43 24.03 -20.77
C LEU A 36 11.22 23.07 -19.88
N ASP A 37 12.24 22.45 -20.44
CA ASP A 37 13.11 21.53 -19.68
C ASP A 37 13.84 22.21 -18.51
N SER A 38 14.06 23.54 -18.59
CA SER A 38 14.68 24.30 -17.51
C SER A 38 13.83 24.44 -16.25
N ILE A 39 12.52 24.20 -16.37
CA ILE A 39 11.54 24.25 -15.27
C ILE A 39 10.94 22.87 -14.99
N ALA A 40 11.38 21.83 -15.73
CA ALA A 40 10.99 20.47 -15.43
C ALA A 40 11.51 20.11 -14.05
N SER A 41 10.62 19.73 -13.15
CA SER A 41 11.01 19.16 -11.87
C SER A 41 11.22 17.67 -12.07
N GLU A 42 12.38 17.19 -11.64
CA GLU A 42 12.60 15.76 -11.52
C GLU A 42 11.67 15.23 -10.41
N ARG A 43 10.96 14.14 -10.71
CA ARG A 43 10.24 13.39 -9.69
C ARG A 43 11.25 12.80 -8.70
N PHE A 44 10.77 12.44 -7.52
CA PHE A 44 11.58 11.75 -6.50
C PHE A 44 12.27 10.49 -7.02
N ASP A 45 11.67 9.82 -8.01
CA ASP A 45 12.22 8.62 -8.67
C ASP A 45 13.11 8.93 -9.89
N GLY A 46 13.34 10.21 -10.20
CA GLY A 46 14.13 10.64 -11.34
C GLY A 46 13.44 10.48 -12.71
N MET A 47 12.18 10.06 -12.73
CA MET A 47 11.43 9.86 -13.98
C MET A 47 10.83 11.18 -14.46
N PRO A 48 11.10 11.63 -15.70
CA PRO A 48 10.50 12.83 -16.25
C PRO A 48 9.02 12.59 -16.54
N LEU A 49 8.16 13.49 -16.07
CA LEU A 49 6.76 13.55 -16.51
C LEU A 49 6.57 14.72 -17.47
N PRO A 50 5.86 14.54 -18.58
CA PRO A 50 5.52 15.65 -19.47
C PRO A 50 4.62 16.65 -18.74
N PHE A 51 4.79 17.95 -19.00
CA PHE A 51 3.92 19.01 -18.44
C PHE A 51 2.47 18.88 -18.92
N VAL A 52 2.30 18.44 -20.17
CA VAL A 52 1.01 18.24 -20.81
C VAL A 52 1.08 16.96 -21.61
N VAL A 53 0.05 16.16 -21.52
CA VAL A 53 -0.12 14.95 -22.34
C VAL A 53 -1.10 15.33 -23.47
N ASP A 54 -0.65 15.27 -24.70
CA ASP A 54 -1.48 15.47 -25.89
C ASP A 54 -1.94 14.12 -26.48
N ASP A 55 -2.75 14.19 -27.54
CA ASP A 55 -3.32 13.01 -28.17
C ASP A 55 -2.23 12.07 -28.76
N SER A 56 -1.07 12.60 -29.14
CA SER A 56 0.05 11.80 -29.69
C SER A 56 0.78 10.98 -28.61
N MET A 57 0.66 11.40 -27.34
CA MET A 57 1.27 10.74 -26.19
C MET A 57 0.31 9.78 -25.48
N LYS A 58 -1.00 9.85 -25.80
CA LYS A 58 -2.01 9.00 -25.17
C LYS A 58 -1.71 7.53 -25.43
N GLN A 59 -1.62 6.79 -24.38
CA GLN A 59 -1.60 5.32 -24.44
C GLN A 59 -3.03 4.78 -24.28
N SER A 60 -3.24 3.54 -24.67
CA SER A 60 -4.47 2.85 -24.32
C SER A 60 -4.57 2.77 -22.79
N PRO A 61 -5.76 3.03 -22.21
CA PRO A 61 -5.93 2.93 -20.77
C PRO A 61 -5.42 1.60 -20.24
N ILE A 62 -4.58 1.64 -19.23
CA ILE A 62 -4.08 0.43 -18.58
C ILE A 62 -5.17 -0.09 -17.65
N ALA A 63 -5.68 -1.29 -17.94
CA ALA A 63 -6.61 -1.97 -17.05
C ALA A 63 -5.87 -2.38 -15.77
N ILE A 64 -6.32 -1.88 -14.63
CA ILE A 64 -5.73 -2.24 -13.35
C ILE A 64 -6.42 -3.50 -12.82
N PRO A 65 -5.67 -4.57 -12.54
CA PRO A 65 -6.22 -5.79 -11.96
C PRO A 65 -6.89 -5.53 -10.60
N SER A 66 -7.99 -6.22 -10.34
CA SER A 66 -8.74 -6.10 -9.10
C SER A 66 -7.94 -6.52 -7.88
N SER A 67 -8.30 -5.98 -6.73
CA SER A 67 -7.83 -6.42 -5.42
C SER A 67 -8.39 -7.79 -5.03
N PRO A 68 -7.71 -8.56 -4.15
CA PRO A 68 -8.24 -9.81 -3.63
C PRO A 68 -9.52 -9.58 -2.82
N SER A 69 -10.65 -10.11 -3.26
CA SER A 69 -11.92 -10.01 -2.54
C SER A 69 -11.93 -10.80 -1.23
N SER A 70 -11.17 -11.89 -1.16
CA SER A 70 -11.15 -12.81 -0.01
C SER A 70 -10.64 -12.20 1.30
N LEU A 71 -9.91 -11.10 1.23
CA LEU A 71 -9.43 -10.36 2.42
C LEU A 71 -10.27 -9.12 2.74
N ARG A 72 -11.25 -8.80 1.88
CA ARG A 72 -12.10 -7.59 1.96
C ARG A 72 -13.58 -7.89 2.19
N ASP A 73 -13.96 -9.05 2.70
CA ASP A 73 -15.36 -9.53 2.73
C ASP A 73 -16.39 -8.49 3.20
N ASP A 74 -15.99 -7.52 4.02
CA ASP A 74 -16.89 -6.52 4.63
C ASP A 74 -16.58 -5.06 4.27
N LEU A 75 -15.46 -4.77 3.58
CA LEU A 75 -14.98 -3.39 3.40
C LEU A 75 -15.43 -2.75 2.08
N GLY A 76 -16.02 -3.49 1.16
CA GLY A 76 -16.35 -3.01 -0.18
C GLY A 76 -15.06 -2.54 -0.89
N ASN A 77 -15.09 -1.32 -1.47
CA ASN A 77 -13.94 -0.71 -2.13
C ASN A 77 -13.03 0.09 -1.19
N ALA A 78 -13.30 0.11 0.13
CA ALA A 78 -12.48 0.78 1.12
C ALA A 78 -11.23 -0.05 1.44
N TRP A 79 -10.18 0.63 1.88
CA TRP A 79 -8.96 -0.02 2.38
C TRP A 79 -9.12 -0.42 3.85
N GLU A 80 -8.26 -1.32 4.31
CA GLU A 80 -8.16 -1.72 5.71
C GLU A 80 -7.34 -0.70 6.50
N ILE A 81 -7.88 -0.16 7.60
CA ILE A 81 -7.18 0.75 8.51
C ILE A 81 -6.28 -0.07 9.42
N GLN A 82 -4.99 -0.04 9.13
CA GLN A 82 -3.96 -0.76 9.88
C GLN A 82 -3.27 0.15 10.89
N GLN A 83 -2.91 -0.38 12.05
CA GLN A 83 -2.10 0.33 13.03
C GLN A 83 -1.21 -0.64 13.82
N SER A 84 0.06 -0.24 14.06
CA SER A 84 0.99 -0.98 14.91
C SER A 84 0.76 -0.65 16.39
N PHE A 85 0.92 -1.64 17.26
CA PHE A 85 0.77 -1.50 18.70
C PHE A 85 1.89 -2.26 19.43
N ALA A 86 2.45 -1.59 20.46
CA ALA A 86 3.44 -2.17 21.36
C ALA A 86 2.83 -2.67 22.69
N ASP A 87 1.59 -2.29 22.98
CA ASP A 87 0.90 -2.64 24.22
C ASP A 87 -0.61 -2.77 24.02
N ARG A 88 -1.23 -3.49 24.97
CA ARG A 88 -2.66 -3.80 24.95
C ARG A 88 -3.56 -2.58 25.15
N THR A 89 -3.15 -1.59 25.94
CA THR A 89 -3.98 -0.42 26.26
C THR A 89 -4.24 0.40 24.99
N HIS A 90 -3.17 0.72 24.25
CA HIS A 90 -3.29 1.44 22.97
C HIS A 90 -3.98 0.60 21.89
N LEU A 91 -3.78 -0.73 21.89
CA LEU A 91 -4.50 -1.62 20.99
C LEU A 91 -6.00 -1.54 21.21
N MET A 92 -6.47 -1.72 22.45
CA MET A 92 -7.91 -1.66 22.77
C MET A 92 -8.53 -0.29 22.45
N GLN A 93 -7.78 0.78 22.68
CA GLN A 93 -8.18 2.12 22.22
C GLN A 93 -8.28 2.21 20.70
N GLY A 94 -7.30 1.64 19.98
CA GLY A 94 -7.30 1.60 18.52
C GLY A 94 -8.54 0.90 17.97
N LEU A 95 -8.81 -0.30 18.44
CA LEU A 95 -9.96 -1.11 18.02
C LEU A 95 -11.28 -0.44 18.32
N SER A 96 -11.44 0.16 19.52
CA SER A 96 -12.67 0.89 19.89
C SER A 96 -12.91 2.16 19.05
N HIS A 97 -11.91 2.59 18.27
CA HIS A 97 -11.98 3.78 17.42
C HIS A 97 -11.70 3.46 15.94
N GLY A 98 -12.04 2.26 15.49
CA GLY A 98 -12.12 1.91 14.08
C GLY A 98 -10.81 1.45 13.43
N VAL A 99 -9.83 0.97 14.20
CA VAL A 99 -8.75 0.14 13.64
C VAL A 99 -9.33 -1.22 13.27
N GLU A 100 -9.04 -1.69 12.07
CA GLU A 100 -9.58 -2.94 11.51
C GLU A 100 -8.52 -4.05 11.48
N ALA A 101 -7.24 -3.65 11.49
CA ALA A 101 -6.13 -4.58 11.53
C ALA A 101 -5.02 -4.15 12.49
N VAL A 102 -4.56 -5.13 13.22
CA VAL A 102 -3.43 -5.00 14.16
C VAL A 102 -2.16 -5.41 13.45
N ARG A 103 -1.15 -4.57 13.56
CA ARG A 103 0.19 -4.87 13.09
C ARG A 103 1.11 -5.06 14.28
N THR A 104 1.98 -6.06 14.21
CA THR A 104 2.97 -6.32 15.25
C THR A 104 4.37 -6.09 14.69
N ASP A 105 5.23 -5.49 15.49
CA ASP A 105 6.64 -5.38 15.16
C ASP A 105 7.36 -6.73 15.36
N ALA A 106 8.47 -6.93 14.63
CA ALA A 106 9.25 -8.17 14.68
C ALA A 106 9.75 -8.52 16.10
N ASP A 107 9.96 -7.52 16.94
CA ASP A 107 10.38 -7.72 18.33
C ASP A 107 9.27 -8.30 19.21
N LEU A 108 8.00 -8.27 18.77
CA LEU A 108 6.86 -8.93 19.40
C LEU A 108 6.65 -10.36 18.91
N ALA A 109 7.55 -10.91 18.12
CA ALA A 109 7.54 -12.33 17.73
C ALA A 109 7.74 -13.29 18.94
N ASP A 110 8.03 -12.74 20.12
CA ASP A 110 7.89 -13.47 21.38
C ASP A 110 6.42 -13.83 21.61
N GLY A 111 6.14 -15.11 21.63
CA GLY A 111 4.79 -15.64 21.78
C GLY A 111 4.08 -15.21 23.07
N ASP A 112 4.81 -14.85 24.12
CA ASP A 112 4.23 -14.39 25.38
C ASP A 112 3.77 -12.94 25.30
N ALA A 113 4.58 -12.06 24.74
CA ALA A 113 4.22 -10.68 24.46
C ALA A 113 3.02 -10.59 23.50
N MET A 114 2.97 -11.41 22.46
CA MET A 114 1.86 -11.50 21.54
C MET A 114 0.55 -11.90 22.24
N ARG A 115 0.60 -12.91 23.13
CA ARG A 115 -0.56 -13.35 23.91
C ARG A 115 -1.08 -12.25 24.83
N GLU A 116 -0.19 -11.50 25.47
CA GLU A 116 -0.55 -10.39 26.34
C GLU A 116 -1.25 -9.28 25.57
N ILE A 117 -0.71 -8.87 24.43
CA ILE A 117 -1.27 -7.81 23.60
C ILE A 117 -2.64 -8.19 23.05
N LEU A 118 -2.80 -9.42 22.57
CA LEU A 118 -4.07 -9.89 21.97
C LEU A 118 -5.10 -10.35 23.01
N ALA A 119 -4.77 -10.36 24.31
CA ALA A 119 -5.70 -10.81 25.36
C ALA A 119 -7.00 -10.01 25.36
N GLY A 120 -8.14 -10.70 25.18
CA GLY A 120 -9.49 -10.10 25.14
C GLY A 120 -9.86 -9.44 23.81
N VAL A 121 -9.02 -9.55 22.77
CA VAL A 121 -9.38 -9.18 21.41
C VAL A 121 -10.08 -10.37 20.75
N SER A 122 -11.23 -10.13 20.11
CA SER A 122 -11.92 -11.17 19.34
C SER A 122 -11.24 -11.39 17.99
N PRO A 123 -10.75 -12.61 17.69
CA PRO A 123 -10.03 -12.90 16.46
C PRO A 123 -10.90 -12.81 15.18
N GLU A 124 -12.23 -12.84 15.33
CA GLU A 124 -13.19 -12.70 14.22
C GLU A 124 -13.32 -11.27 13.74
N MET A 125 -13.04 -10.29 14.62
CA MET A 125 -13.30 -8.87 14.38
C MET A 125 -12.08 -8.11 13.85
N VAL A 126 -10.90 -8.72 13.84
CA VAL A 126 -9.66 -8.02 13.51
C VAL A 126 -8.79 -8.85 12.58
N ALA A 127 -8.16 -8.20 11.61
CA ALA A 127 -7.06 -8.80 10.88
C ALA A 127 -5.75 -8.65 11.66
N LEU A 128 -4.85 -9.61 11.51
CA LEU A 128 -3.56 -9.59 12.18
C LEU A 128 -2.42 -9.67 11.14
N HIS A 129 -1.56 -8.67 11.15
CA HIS A 129 -0.37 -8.64 10.30
C HIS A 129 0.88 -8.81 11.17
N VAL A 130 1.63 -9.85 10.89
CA VAL A 130 2.86 -10.21 11.65
C VAL A 130 4.08 -9.88 10.79
N ASP A 131 4.92 -8.99 11.27
CA ASP A 131 6.14 -8.59 10.58
C ASP A 131 7.33 -9.43 11.11
N GLY A 132 8.11 -10.05 10.21
CA GLY A 132 9.34 -10.76 10.53
C GLY A 132 9.33 -12.28 10.36
N TYR A 133 10.49 -12.89 10.57
CA TYR A 133 10.76 -14.31 10.25
C TYR A 133 10.55 -15.29 11.41
N GLU A 134 10.63 -14.85 12.64
CA GLU A 134 10.65 -15.76 13.79
C GLU A 134 9.23 -16.15 14.18
N THR A 135 8.86 -17.36 13.82
CA THR A 135 7.48 -17.66 13.58
C THR A 135 6.89 -18.75 14.44
N VAL A 136 7.68 -19.60 15.07
CA VAL A 136 7.12 -20.69 15.87
C VAL A 136 6.45 -20.16 17.14
N GLY A 137 7.07 -19.19 17.82
CA GLY A 137 6.50 -18.53 18.99
C GLY A 137 5.25 -17.72 18.60
N ALA A 138 5.34 -16.87 17.57
CA ALA A 138 4.24 -16.09 17.05
C ALA A 138 3.07 -16.97 16.57
N LEU A 139 3.35 -18.02 15.78
CA LEU A 139 2.31 -18.94 15.32
C LEU A 139 1.60 -19.64 16.48
N ARG A 140 2.31 -20.09 17.50
CA ARG A 140 1.71 -20.70 18.70
C ARG A 140 0.82 -19.70 19.45
N ALA A 141 1.29 -18.47 19.62
CA ALA A 141 0.53 -17.43 20.29
C ALA A 141 -0.74 -17.08 19.52
N VAL A 142 -0.63 -16.88 18.20
CA VAL A 142 -1.77 -16.58 17.33
C VAL A 142 -2.75 -17.75 17.29
N SER A 143 -2.27 -18.99 17.16
CA SER A 143 -3.13 -20.18 17.19
C SER A 143 -3.85 -20.35 18.53
N SER A 144 -3.18 -20.07 19.64
CA SER A 144 -3.80 -20.10 20.97
C SER A 144 -4.86 -19.00 21.15
N TRP A 145 -4.59 -17.80 20.64
CA TRP A 145 -5.55 -16.69 20.65
C TRP A 145 -6.73 -16.93 19.70
N ALA A 146 -6.47 -17.41 18.51
CA ALA A 146 -7.48 -17.65 17.48
C ALA A 146 -8.45 -18.80 17.84
N GLY A 147 -7.99 -19.79 18.62
CA GLY A 147 -8.79 -20.98 18.92
C GLY A 147 -9.17 -21.73 17.63
N SER A 148 -10.47 -21.74 17.30
CA SER A 148 -11.00 -22.35 16.08
C SER A 148 -11.27 -21.33 14.93
N VAL A 149 -10.95 -20.05 15.17
CA VAL A 149 -11.21 -19.00 14.18
C VAL A 149 -10.14 -19.00 13.09
N ASP A 150 -10.57 -18.95 11.84
CA ASP A 150 -9.68 -18.78 10.69
C ASP A 150 -9.33 -17.29 10.54
N VAL A 151 -8.23 -16.89 11.15
CA VAL A 151 -7.80 -15.50 11.25
C VAL A 151 -7.45 -14.93 9.87
N ARG A 152 -7.85 -13.69 9.61
CA ARG A 152 -7.42 -12.90 8.45
C ARG A 152 -6.12 -12.18 8.76
N GLY A 153 -5.30 -11.94 7.75
CA GLY A 153 -4.09 -11.16 7.88
C GLY A 153 -2.95 -11.66 7.02
N SER A 154 -1.75 -11.27 7.40
CA SER A 154 -0.54 -11.63 6.64
C SER A 154 0.69 -11.78 7.53
N SER A 155 1.67 -12.48 6.99
CA SER A 155 3.06 -12.41 7.46
C SER A 155 3.90 -11.75 6.38
N THR A 156 4.62 -10.69 6.72
CA THR A 156 5.50 -9.99 5.78
C THR A 156 6.95 -10.15 6.18
N TRP A 157 7.81 -10.32 5.18
CA TRP A 157 9.25 -10.36 5.38
C TRP A 157 9.87 -9.00 5.22
N ASP A 158 10.78 -8.68 6.12
CA ASP A 158 11.72 -7.59 5.85
C ASP A 158 12.75 -8.10 4.82
N VAL A 159 12.61 -7.61 3.58
CA VAL A 159 13.57 -7.91 2.51
C VAL A 159 15.00 -7.49 2.91
N GLY A 160 15.15 -6.58 3.89
CA GLY A 160 16.41 -6.17 4.47
C GLY A 160 17.15 -7.27 5.22
N ARG A 161 16.41 -8.26 5.67
CA ARG A 161 17.00 -9.46 6.27
C ARG A 161 17.36 -10.52 5.23
N GLY A 162 17.09 -10.23 3.96
CA GLY A 162 17.41 -11.09 2.82
C GLY A 162 16.34 -12.12 2.48
N ILE A 163 16.37 -12.57 1.23
CA ILE A 163 15.67 -13.80 0.82
C ILE A 163 16.32 -14.94 1.56
N PRO A 164 15.57 -15.85 2.22
CA PRO A 164 16.17 -16.97 2.92
C PRO A 164 17.13 -17.75 2.03
N SER A 165 18.35 -17.93 2.47
CA SER A 165 19.31 -18.77 1.76
C SER A 165 18.90 -20.25 1.75
N ASP A 166 18.04 -20.65 2.69
CA ASP A 166 17.47 -21.99 2.79
C ASP A 166 15.98 -21.98 2.38
N PRO A 167 15.63 -22.43 1.16
CA PRO A 167 14.25 -22.58 0.73
C PRO A 167 13.39 -23.45 1.65
N ALA A 168 13.99 -24.42 2.34
CA ALA A 168 13.26 -25.30 3.24
C ALA A 168 12.73 -24.55 4.48
N PHE A 169 13.44 -23.54 4.95
CA PHE A 169 12.94 -22.68 6.02
C PHE A 169 11.69 -21.91 5.59
N PHE A 170 11.72 -21.30 4.40
CA PHE A 170 10.58 -20.62 3.82
C PHE A 170 9.37 -21.53 3.69
N LEU A 171 9.56 -22.72 3.13
CA LEU A 171 8.47 -23.68 2.92
C LEU A 171 7.84 -24.15 4.23
N ARG A 172 8.66 -24.44 5.25
CA ARG A 172 8.15 -24.79 6.59
C ARG A 172 7.29 -23.67 7.19
N HIS A 173 7.69 -22.40 6.99
CA HIS A 173 6.91 -21.25 7.44
C HIS A 173 5.56 -21.17 6.71
N VAL A 174 5.59 -21.17 5.39
CA VAL A 174 4.37 -21.10 4.54
C VAL A 174 3.40 -22.24 4.86
N GLU A 175 3.92 -23.44 5.02
CA GLU A 175 3.13 -24.64 5.37
C GLU A 175 2.51 -24.51 6.76
N ALA A 176 3.29 -24.15 7.77
CA ALA A 176 2.83 -24.06 9.15
C ALA A 176 1.69 -23.05 9.33
N TRP A 177 1.85 -21.84 8.75
CA TRP A 177 0.80 -20.83 8.77
C TRP A 177 -0.38 -21.20 7.90
N GLY A 178 -0.16 -21.77 6.71
CA GLY A 178 -1.21 -22.17 5.79
C GLY A 178 -2.04 -23.38 6.25
N VAL A 179 -1.48 -24.23 7.12
CA VAL A 179 -2.25 -25.27 7.81
C VAL A 179 -3.12 -24.67 8.90
N ALA A 180 -2.58 -23.74 9.67
CA ALA A 180 -3.29 -23.09 10.76
C ALA A 180 -4.42 -22.18 10.29
N PHE A 181 -4.19 -21.36 9.24
CA PHE A 181 -5.12 -20.34 8.80
C PHE A 181 -5.26 -20.33 7.26
N LYS A 182 -6.47 -20.50 6.74
CA LYS A 182 -6.75 -20.51 5.29
C LYS A 182 -6.94 -19.13 4.69
N LYS A 183 -7.41 -18.18 5.51
CA LYS A 183 -7.61 -16.77 5.14
C LYS A 183 -6.37 -15.89 5.37
N PHE A 184 -5.22 -16.50 5.62
CA PHE A 184 -3.99 -15.80 5.96
C PHE A 184 -3.00 -15.84 4.79
N SER A 185 -2.48 -14.68 4.41
CA SER A 185 -1.36 -14.61 3.48
C SER A 185 -0.09 -14.99 4.21
N THR A 186 0.41 -16.18 3.92
CA THR A 186 1.42 -16.84 4.75
C THR A 186 2.84 -16.29 4.58
N TRP A 187 3.03 -15.40 3.61
CA TRP A 187 4.31 -14.74 3.38
C TRP A 187 4.09 -13.40 2.66
N GLY A 188 5.11 -12.57 2.63
CA GLY A 188 5.04 -11.29 1.95
C GLY A 188 6.39 -10.63 1.82
N VAL A 189 6.42 -9.53 1.10
CA VAL A 189 7.60 -8.71 0.86
C VAL A 189 7.36 -7.32 1.41
N ASP A 190 8.18 -6.86 2.34
CA ASP A 190 8.14 -5.50 2.86
C ASP A 190 9.29 -4.66 2.30
N ALA A 191 9.02 -3.98 1.20
CA ALA A 191 9.99 -3.04 0.61
C ALA A 191 9.94 -1.65 1.27
N SER A 192 8.94 -1.35 2.10
CA SER A 192 8.80 -0.05 2.75
C SER A 192 9.95 0.29 3.69
N VAL A 193 10.57 -0.73 4.30
CA VAL A 193 11.77 -0.56 5.15
C VAL A 193 12.97 -0.03 4.37
N TRP A 194 13.10 -0.41 3.10
CA TRP A 194 14.17 0.06 2.23
C TRP A 194 13.89 1.46 1.70
N GLN A 195 12.65 1.75 1.37
CA GLN A 195 12.21 3.09 1.00
C GLN A 195 12.45 4.08 2.14
N ASP A 196 12.26 3.67 3.40
CA ASP A 196 12.62 4.45 4.59
C ASP A 196 14.14 4.69 4.73
N ARG A 197 14.97 3.96 3.99
CA ARG A 197 16.43 4.13 3.90
C ARG A 197 16.88 4.81 2.62
N GLY A 198 15.94 5.30 1.80
CA GLY A 198 16.21 6.06 0.59
C GLY A 198 16.15 5.27 -0.72
N MET A 199 15.66 4.02 -0.70
CA MET A 199 15.40 3.28 -1.95
C MET A 199 14.32 4.00 -2.75
N LEU A 200 14.56 4.14 -4.04
CA LEU A 200 13.59 4.73 -4.97
C LEU A 200 12.35 3.84 -5.14
N PRO A 201 11.16 4.41 -5.41
CA PRO A 201 9.94 3.63 -5.62
C PRO A 201 10.08 2.54 -6.68
N ILE A 202 10.69 2.85 -7.82
CA ILE A 202 10.88 1.87 -8.90
C ILE A 202 11.78 0.68 -8.48
N ASP A 203 12.83 0.95 -7.72
CA ASP A 203 13.70 -0.10 -7.20
C ASP A 203 13.00 -0.97 -6.17
N ALA A 204 12.13 -0.36 -5.34
CA ALA A 204 11.29 -1.07 -4.39
C ALA A 204 10.29 -2.01 -5.09
N LEU A 205 9.70 -1.59 -6.22
CA LEU A 205 8.84 -2.43 -7.05
C LEU A 205 9.62 -3.61 -7.64
N ALA A 206 10.77 -3.34 -8.25
CA ALA A 206 11.62 -4.36 -8.86
C ALA A 206 12.07 -5.41 -7.83
N LEU A 207 12.48 -4.95 -6.64
CA LEU A 207 12.86 -5.82 -5.53
C LEU A 207 11.68 -6.67 -5.06
N SER A 208 10.51 -6.04 -4.89
CA SER A 208 9.30 -6.74 -4.44
C SER A 208 8.88 -7.84 -5.41
N LEU A 209 8.85 -7.54 -6.70
CA LEU A 209 8.51 -8.51 -7.74
C LEU A 209 9.53 -9.64 -7.84
N SER A 210 10.83 -9.31 -7.74
CA SER A 210 11.91 -10.32 -7.78
C SER A 210 11.83 -11.27 -6.59
N ALA A 211 11.61 -10.76 -5.38
CA ALA A 211 11.45 -11.56 -4.18
C ALA A 211 10.15 -12.40 -4.23
N ALA A 212 9.06 -11.82 -4.71
CA ALA A 212 7.81 -12.51 -4.88
C ALA A 212 7.92 -13.65 -5.89
N LYS A 213 8.55 -13.41 -7.04
CA LYS A 213 8.81 -14.44 -8.05
C LYS A 213 9.59 -15.61 -7.46
N TRP A 214 10.68 -15.32 -6.73
CA TRP A 214 11.45 -16.36 -6.05
C TRP A 214 10.59 -17.21 -5.10
N GLY A 215 9.73 -16.59 -4.30
CA GLY A 215 8.83 -17.28 -3.37
C GLY A 215 7.84 -18.19 -4.09
N ILE A 216 7.19 -17.67 -5.14
CA ILE A 216 6.25 -18.43 -5.97
C ILE A 216 6.96 -19.62 -6.63
N GLU A 217 8.12 -19.40 -7.28
CA GLU A 217 8.89 -20.46 -7.93
C GLU A 217 9.33 -21.55 -6.92
N THR A 218 9.67 -21.14 -5.70
CA THR A 218 10.06 -22.07 -4.63
C THR A 218 8.88 -22.96 -4.22
N MET A 219 7.68 -22.38 -4.10
CA MET A 219 6.46 -23.13 -3.79
C MET A 219 6.06 -24.04 -4.96
N VAL A 220 6.12 -23.55 -6.19
CA VAL A 220 5.79 -24.33 -7.40
C VAL A 220 6.69 -25.57 -7.54
N LYS A 221 7.98 -25.47 -7.22
CA LYS A 221 8.90 -26.61 -7.17
C LYS A 221 8.49 -27.69 -6.15
N GLN A 222 7.66 -27.34 -5.17
CA GLN A 222 7.09 -28.28 -4.18
C GLN A 222 5.69 -28.74 -4.56
N GLY A 223 5.19 -28.39 -5.76
CA GLY A 223 3.91 -28.87 -6.28
C GLY A 223 2.72 -27.95 -6.00
N TYR A 224 2.93 -26.74 -5.47
CA TYR A 224 1.84 -25.76 -5.36
C TYR A 224 1.48 -25.20 -6.73
N PRO A 225 0.18 -25.03 -7.06
CA PRO A 225 -0.24 -24.24 -8.21
C PRO A 225 0.27 -22.80 -8.11
N ILE A 226 0.57 -22.18 -9.25
CA ILE A 226 1.08 -20.79 -9.30
C ILE A 226 0.11 -19.83 -8.60
N GLU A 227 -1.17 -19.95 -8.90
CA GLU A 227 -2.21 -19.09 -8.34
C GLU A 227 -2.36 -19.27 -6.82
N GLU A 228 -2.18 -20.48 -6.32
CA GLU A 228 -2.20 -20.72 -4.87
C GLU A 228 -0.99 -20.10 -4.18
N ALA A 229 0.21 -20.29 -4.73
CA ALA A 229 1.42 -19.69 -4.23
C ALA A 229 1.35 -18.15 -4.24
N ALA A 230 0.85 -17.57 -5.32
CA ALA A 230 0.68 -16.15 -5.51
C ALA A 230 -0.32 -15.52 -4.52
N ARG A 231 -1.50 -16.13 -4.34
CA ARG A 231 -2.52 -15.64 -3.38
C ARG A 231 -2.05 -15.64 -1.92
N ARG A 232 -1.00 -16.38 -1.59
CA ARG A 232 -0.41 -16.42 -0.24
C ARG A 232 0.59 -15.29 0.00
N CYS A 233 0.87 -14.47 -1.03
CA CYS A 233 1.81 -13.36 -0.99
C CYS A 233 1.11 -12.02 -0.75
N THR A 234 1.70 -11.19 0.08
CA THR A 234 1.38 -9.76 0.17
C THR A 234 2.61 -8.93 -0.15
N VAL A 235 2.41 -7.72 -0.65
CA VAL A 235 3.52 -6.77 -0.82
C VAL A 235 3.19 -5.48 -0.07
N ARG A 236 4.16 -4.99 0.71
CA ARG A 236 4.09 -3.71 1.37
C ARG A 236 5.11 -2.74 0.80
N ILE A 237 4.66 -1.55 0.40
CA ILE A 237 5.50 -0.46 -0.09
C ILE A 237 5.25 0.80 0.74
N ALA A 238 6.20 1.74 0.71
CA ALA A 238 5.98 3.03 1.35
C ALA A 238 5.27 4.01 0.42
N SER A 239 4.35 4.81 0.97
CA SER A 239 3.81 6.00 0.32
C SER A 239 4.66 7.21 0.64
N THR A 240 4.86 8.08 -0.36
CA THR A 240 5.66 9.28 -0.29
C THR A 240 4.81 10.55 -0.39
N THR A 241 5.40 11.72 -0.19
CA THR A 241 4.72 13.01 -0.39
C THR A 241 4.48 13.32 -1.88
N ASP A 242 5.18 12.65 -2.78
CA ASP A 242 4.87 12.67 -4.21
C ASP A 242 3.69 11.73 -4.47
N VAL A 243 2.51 12.34 -4.57
CA VAL A 243 1.24 11.62 -4.78
C VAL A 243 1.26 10.85 -6.10
N ILE A 244 1.75 11.47 -7.18
CA ILE A 244 1.79 10.84 -8.51
C ILE A 244 2.68 9.59 -8.47
N SER A 245 3.88 9.70 -7.89
CA SER A 245 4.79 8.56 -7.74
C SER A 245 4.17 7.45 -6.88
N THR A 246 3.49 7.79 -5.80
CA THR A 246 2.81 6.81 -4.93
C THR A 246 1.69 6.07 -5.68
N VAL A 247 0.85 6.81 -6.40
CA VAL A 247 -0.26 6.24 -7.20
C VAL A 247 0.29 5.35 -8.31
N ALA A 248 1.26 5.85 -9.08
CA ALA A 248 1.91 5.09 -10.15
C ALA A 248 2.55 3.80 -9.63
N SER A 249 3.20 3.85 -8.47
CA SER A 249 3.84 2.68 -7.85
C SER A 249 2.81 1.59 -7.49
N ILE A 250 1.70 1.94 -6.87
CA ILE A 250 0.67 0.96 -6.46
C ILE A 250 -0.01 0.36 -7.70
N ARG A 251 -0.41 1.21 -8.65
CA ARG A 251 -1.04 0.76 -9.91
C ARG A 251 -0.07 -0.07 -10.74
N GLY A 252 1.17 0.41 -10.91
CA GLY A 252 2.23 -0.29 -11.63
C GLY A 252 2.56 -1.64 -11.02
N LEU A 253 2.59 -1.76 -9.69
CA LEU A 253 2.79 -3.03 -9.01
C LEU A 253 1.70 -4.05 -9.35
N ARG A 254 0.42 -3.66 -9.40
CA ARG A 254 -0.67 -4.57 -9.78
C ARG A 254 -0.53 -5.06 -11.23
N VAL A 255 -0.20 -4.16 -12.15
CA VAL A 255 0.00 -4.50 -13.56
C VAL A 255 1.21 -5.42 -13.75
N ALA A 256 2.34 -5.06 -13.16
CA ALA A 256 3.55 -5.85 -13.24
C ALA A 256 3.41 -7.23 -12.56
N TRP A 257 2.65 -7.30 -11.45
CA TRP A 257 2.28 -8.58 -10.82
C TRP A 257 1.48 -9.47 -11.77
N ALA A 258 0.42 -8.93 -12.38
CA ALA A 258 -0.41 -9.69 -13.31
C ALA A 258 0.40 -10.19 -14.51
N THR A 259 1.28 -9.34 -15.05
CA THR A 259 2.20 -9.70 -16.12
C THR A 259 3.14 -10.83 -15.69
N MET A 260 3.75 -10.71 -14.52
CA MET A 260 4.65 -11.74 -13.97
C MET A 260 3.94 -13.09 -13.82
N ILE A 261 2.72 -13.12 -13.25
CA ILE A 261 1.94 -14.35 -13.09
C ILE A 261 1.65 -14.99 -14.47
N THR A 262 1.25 -14.19 -15.44
CA THR A 262 0.97 -14.65 -16.81
C THR A 262 2.23 -15.22 -17.47
N GLU A 263 3.37 -14.55 -17.34
CA GLU A 263 4.66 -15.03 -17.87
C GLU A 263 5.16 -16.33 -17.20
N MET A 264 4.78 -16.53 -15.93
CA MET A 264 5.03 -17.79 -15.23
C MET A 264 4.09 -18.94 -15.65
N GLY A 265 3.09 -18.66 -16.50
CA GLY A 265 2.11 -19.62 -16.97
C GLY A 265 0.86 -19.75 -16.09
N GLY A 266 0.64 -18.82 -15.17
CA GLY A 266 -0.55 -18.75 -14.32
C GLY A 266 -1.65 -17.86 -14.91
N VAL A 267 -2.81 -17.86 -14.25
CA VAL A 267 -3.98 -17.03 -14.58
C VAL A 267 -4.01 -15.84 -13.62
N ALA A 268 -3.67 -14.66 -14.12
CA ALA A 268 -3.50 -13.44 -13.31
C ALA A 268 -4.78 -13.06 -12.52
N GLU A 269 -5.96 -13.20 -13.14
CA GLU A 269 -7.25 -12.90 -12.52
C GLU A 269 -7.55 -13.82 -11.32
N SER A 270 -6.95 -15.01 -11.32
CA SER A 270 -7.07 -15.99 -10.22
C SER A 270 -6.03 -15.79 -9.12
N ALA A 271 -5.12 -14.84 -9.30
CA ALA A 271 -4.01 -14.59 -8.39
C ALA A 271 -3.83 -13.09 -8.08
N PRO A 272 -4.88 -12.36 -7.67
CA PRO A 272 -4.77 -10.95 -7.33
C PRO A 272 -3.83 -10.76 -6.13
N ILE A 273 -3.06 -9.66 -6.16
CA ILE A 273 -2.14 -9.31 -5.06
C ILE A 273 -2.83 -8.41 -4.04
N TRP A 274 -2.53 -8.63 -2.75
CA TRP A 274 -2.82 -7.71 -1.66
C TRP A 274 -1.64 -6.73 -1.50
N ILE A 275 -1.92 -5.43 -1.66
CA ILE A 275 -0.92 -4.38 -1.56
C ILE A 275 -1.19 -3.56 -0.30
N GLU A 276 -0.22 -3.52 0.60
CA GLU A 276 -0.22 -2.66 1.76
C GLU A 276 0.65 -1.43 1.50
N SER A 277 0.24 -0.29 2.04
CA SER A 277 1.04 0.92 2.00
C SER A 277 1.25 1.49 3.40
N ARG A 278 2.47 1.96 3.65
CA ARG A 278 2.85 2.61 4.91
C ARG A 278 3.44 3.97 4.63
N THR A 279 3.02 5.01 5.36
CA THR A 279 3.62 6.34 5.21
C THR A 279 5.11 6.29 5.58
N THR A 280 5.99 6.82 4.69
CA THR A 280 7.44 6.81 4.94
C THR A 280 7.87 7.84 5.97
N SER A 281 8.96 7.58 6.69
CA SER A 281 9.58 8.52 7.61
C SER A 281 10.62 9.45 6.95
N ILE A 282 11.03 9.16 5.70
CA ILE A 282 12.13 9.89 5.04
C ILE A 282 11.83 11.39 4.83
N PHE A 283 10.56 11.75 4.71
CA PHE A 283 10.12 13.15 4.56
C PHE A 283 9.66 13.78 5.88
N ALA A 284 9.73 13.04 7.00
CA ALA A 284 9.35 13.59 8.29
C ALA A 284 10.38 14.62 8.78
N VAL A 285 9.90 15.63 9.48
CA VAL A 285 10.74 16.63 10.16
C VAL A 285 10.62 16.48 11.67
N LYS A 286 11.71 16.75 12.37
CA LYS A 286 11.80 16.60 13.83
C LYS A 286 11.36 17.84 14.60
N ASP A 287 11.72 19.02 14.09
CA ASP A 287 11.59 20.26 14.84
C ASP A 287 10.14 20.80 14.86
N VAL A 288 9.36 20.55 13.79
CA VAL A 288 7.94 20.92 13.70
C VAL A 288 7.16 19.67 13.35
N GLN A 289 6.89 18.86 14.37
CA GLN A 289 6.33 17.51 14.17
C GLN A 289 4.89 17.55 13.66
N GLU A 290 4.13 18.59 13.99
CA GLU A 290 2.75 18.78 13.53
C GLU A 290 2.65 18.91 12.01
N ASP A 291 3.67 19.44 11.34
CA ASP A 291 3.73 19.51 9.87
C ASP A 291 3.75 18.11 9.24
N ASN A 292 4.17 17.08 9.98
CA ASN A 292 4.13 15.71 9.49
C ASN A 292 2.69 15.19 9.33
N LEU A 293 1.70 15.78 10.00
CA LEU A 293 0.30 15.45 9.77
C LEU A 293 -0.12 15.75 8.33
N LEU A 294 0.30 16.91 7.81
CA LEU A 294 0.02 17.28 6.41
C LEU A 294 0.72 16.31 5.44
N ARG A 295 2.00 16.00 5.71
CA ARG A 295 2.76 15.04 4.89
C ARG A 295 2.11 13.65 4.90
N HIS A 296 1.80 13.14 6.08
CA HIS A 296 1.16 11.82 6.21
C HIS A 296 -0.24 11.79 5.59
N THR A 297 -0.98 12.92 5.62
CA THR A 297 -2.26 13.02 4.92
C THR A 297 -2.09 12.88 3.41
N MET A 298 -1.11 13.56 2.81
CA MET A 298 -0.82 13.43 1.38
C MET A 298 -0.33 12.03 1.00
N MET A 299 0.52 11.43 1.83
CA MET A 299 0.97 10.05 1.64
C MET A 299 -0.21 9.06 1.70
N ALA A 300 -1.08 9.18 2.70
CA ALA A 300 -2.27 8.33 2.84
C ALA A 300 -3.24 8.56 1.68
N TYR A 301 -3.45 9.81 1.26
CA TYR A 301 -4.25 10.14 0.09
C TYR A 301 -3.74 9.44 -1.17
N GLY A 302 -2.43 9.55 -1.45
CA GLY A 302 -1.81 8.87 -2.59
C GLY A 302 -1.99 7.34 -2.53
N ALA A 303 -1.84 6.74 -1.35
CA ALA A 303 -2.06 5.31 -1.16
C ALA A 303 -3.52 4.90 -1.42
N VAL A 304 -4.48 5.68 -0.91
CA VAL A 304 -5.91 5.43 -1.12
C VAL A 304 -6.29 5.50 -2.59
N VAL A 305 -5.96 6.62 -3.26
CA VAL A 305 -6.36 6.81 -4.67
C VAL A 305 -5.54 5.94 -5.64
N GLY A 306 -4.38 5.46 -5.20
CA GLY A 306 -3.59 4.44 -5.90
C GLY A 306 -4.17 3.03 -5.77
N GLY A 307 -5.11 2.80 -4.86
CA GLY A 307 -5.78 1.52 -4.67
C GLY A 307 -5.01 0.55 -3.77
N ALA A 308 -4.33 1.04 -2.72
CA ALA A 308 -3.79 0.17 -1.67
C ALA A 308 -4.92 -0.55 -0.93
N ASP A 309 -4.71 -1.81 -0.56
CA ASP A 309 -5.69 -2.66 0.12
C ASP A 309 -5.69 -2.46 1.63
N GLY A 310 -4.53 -2.20 2.20
CA GLY A 310 -4.35 -1.86 3.61
C GLY A 310 -3.41 -0.67 3.77
N ILE A 311 -3.70 0.22 4.72
CA ILE A 311 -2.89 1.42 4.92
C ILE A 311 -2.54 1.58 6.39
N GLU A 312 -1.24 1.76 6.64
CA GLU A 312 -0.71 2.17 7.93
C GLU A 312 -0.21 3.62 7.86
N VAL A 313 -0.87 4.51 8.58
CA VAL A 313 -0.38 5.87 8.79
C VAL A 313 0.45 5.92 10.06
N ARG A 314 1.71 6.32 9.95
CA ARG A 314 2.60 6.48 11.10
C ARG A 314 2.28 7.74 11.91
N GLY A 315 2.71 7.74 13.15
CA GLY A 315 2.57 8.90 14.01
C GLY A 315 3.35 10.12 13.49
N HIS A 316 2.80 11.32 13.67
CA HIS A 316 3.45 12.58 13.29
C HIS A 316 4.79 12.78 14.00
N ASP A 317 4.94 12.18 15.17
CA ASP A 317 6.11 12.21 16.03
C ASP A 317 7.09 11.05 15.79
N ILE A 318 7.07 10.46 14.59
CA ILE A 318 7.87 9.27 14.22
C ILE A 318 9.36 9.42 14.50
N LEU A 319 9.90 10.62 14.41
CA LEU A 319 11.32 10.91 14.67
C LEU A 319 11.62 11.27 16.14
N SER A 320 10.62 11.26 17.03
CA SER A 320 10.84 11.52 18.45
C SER A 320 11.40 10.29 19.16
N PRO A 321 12.58 10.41 19.79
CA PRO A 321 13.23 9.29 20.47
C PRO A 321 12.53 8.90 21.78
N LEU A 322 11.86 9.86 22.41
CA LEU A 322 11.16 9.66 23.69
C LEU A 322 9.71 10.11 23.55
N LYS A 323 8.78 9.26 23.96
CA LYS A 323 7.35 9.53 23.94
C LYS A 323 6.75 9.16 25.30
N ASP A 324 6.00 10.08 25.88
CA ASP A 324 5.13 9.78 26.99
C ASP A 324 3.82 9.11 26.49
N GLU A 325 3.07 8.52 27.38
CA GLU A 325 1.83 7.82 27.07
C GLU A 325 0.79 8.73 26.37
N LYS A 326 0.74 10.01 26.79
CA LYS A 326 -0.18 10.99 26.20
C LYS A 326 0.20 11.30 24.74
N SER A 327 1.48 11.47 24.46
CA SER A 327 2.00 11.69 23.12
C SER A 327 1.72 10.49 22.22
N ILE A 328 1.95 9.26 22.71
CA ILE A 328 1.66 8.02 21.97
C ILE A 328 0.17 7.94 21.62
N THR A 329 -0.69 8.14 22.62
CA THR A 329 -2.16 8.12 22.44
C THR A 329 -2.61 9.15 21.40
N GLN A 330 -2.11 10.38 21.49
CA GLN A 330 -2.45 11.46 20.57
C GLN A 330 -1.96 11.16 19.14
N SER A 331 -0.73 10.71 19.01
CA SER A 331 -0.11 10.38 17.73
C SER A 331 -0.88 9.27 17.02
N LYS A 332 -1.21 8.19 17.72
CA LYS A 332 -2.02 7.08 17.19
C LYS A 332 -3.43 7.53 16.79
N ARG A 333 -4.06 8.39 17.61
CA ARG A 333 -5.38 8.95 17.29
C ARG A 333 -5.35 9.79 16.01
N TRP A 334 -4.39 10.67 15.84
CA TRP A 334 -4.28 11.51 14.65
C TRP A 334 -4.00 10.69 13.39
N ALA A 335 -3.12 9.69 13.49
CA ALA A 335 -2.85 8.78 12.38
C ALA A 335 -4.10 8.03 11.89
N ARG A 336 -4.97 7.58 12.80
CA ARG A 336 -6.28 6.99 12.45
C ARG A 336 -7.22 8.00 11.85
N ASN A 337 -7.33 9.18 12.47
CA ASN A 337 -8.26 10.23 12.03
C ASN A 337 -7.99 10.67 10.58
N ILE A 338 -6.72 10.72 10.15
CA ILE A 338 -6.39 10.94 8.74
C ILE A 338 -7.14 9.95 7.85
N GLN A 339 -7.09 8.67 8.16
CA GLN A 339 -7.75 7.64 7.37
C GLN A 339 -9.27 7.72 7.44
N HIS A 340 -9.85 8.00 8.62
CA HIS A 340 -11.29 8.18 8.76
C HIS A 340 -11.80 9.39 7.96
N ILE A 341 -11.09 10.51 7.99
CA ILE A 341 -11.44 11.70 7.18
C ILE A 341 -11.45 11.36 5.69
N LEU A 342 -10.41 10.67 5.21
CA LEU A 342 -10.33 10.25 3.80
C LEU A 342 -11.46 9.28 3.43
N ARG A 343 -11.86 8.37 4.32
CA ARG A 343 -12.90 7.38 4.06
C ARG A 343 -14.31 7.95 4.21
N GLU A 344 -14.59 8.62 5.34
CA GLU A 344 -15.95 8.96 5.72
C GLU A 344 -16.39 10.36 5.27
N GLU A 345 -15.45 11.33 5.24
CA GLU A 345 -15.74 12.70 4.85
C GLU A 345 -15.40 12.98 3.39
N ALA A 346 -14.19 12.59 2.95
CA ALA A 346 -13.78 12.72 1.55
C ALA A 346 -14.37 11.62 0.63
N LEU A 347 -14.97 10.57 1.21
CA LEU A 347 -15.69 9.48 0.52
C LEU A 347 -14.85 8.73 -0.53
N LEU A 348 -13.53 8.67 -0.33
CA LEU A 348 -12.61 8.07 -1.31
C LEU A 348 -12.76 6.54 -1.43
N GLY A 349 -13.35 5.88 -0.44
CA GLY A 349 -13.61 4.44 -0.48
C GLY A 349 -14.82 4.01 -1.32
N ARG A 350 -15.51 4.94 -1.98
CA ARG A 350 -16.76 4.67 -2.72
C ARG A 350 -16.58 4.42 -4.21
N THR A 351 -15.38 4.63 -4.72
CA THR A 351 -15.07 4.53 -6.16
C THR A 351 -13.90 3.60 -6.35
N ASP A 352 -14.10 2.59 -7.20
CA ASP A 352 -12.99 1.78 -7.72
C ASP A 352 -12.15 2.65 -8.64
N ASP A 353 -10.82 2.55 -8.52
CA ASP A 353 -9.85 3.22 -9.36
C ASP A 353 -10.21 4.70 -9.66
N PRO A 354 -10.26 5.59 -8.64
CA PRO A 354 -10.63 6.99 -8.84
C PRO A 354 -9.67 7.74 -9.75
N MET A 355 -8.49 7.20 -10.01
CA MET A 355 -7.45 7.77 -10.89
C MET A 355 -7.45 7.15 -12.29
N GLY A 356 -8.39 6.26 -12.59
CA GLY A 356 -8.57 5.65 -13.90
C GLY A 356 -8.80 6.69 -14.99
N GLY A 357 -8.16 6.53 -16.16
CA GLY A 357 -8.23 7.45 -17.28
C GLY A 357 -7.32 8.67 -17.17
N SER A 358 -6.44 8.73 -16.20
CA SER A 358 -5.40 9.75 -16.12
C SER A 358 -4.22 9.40 -17.02
N HIS A 359 -4.13 10.05 -18.18
CA HIS A 359 -3.04 9.83 -19.13
C HIS A 359 -1.65 10.10 -18.55
N HIS A 360 -1.52 11.00 -17.57
CA HIS A 360 -0.26 11.21 -16.86
C HIS A 360 0.16 9.99 -16.03
N LEU A 361 -0.79 9.31 -15.41
CA LEU A 361 -0.51 8.10 -14.63
C LEU A 361 -0.25 6.89 -15.51
N ASP A 362 -0.87 6.82 -16.69
CA ASP A 362 -0.62 5.76 -17.65
C ASP A 362 0.80 5.88 -18.27
N LEU A 363 1.41 7.08 -18.23
CA LEU A 363 2.78 7.34 -18.65
C LEU A 363 3.80 7.23 -17.50
N ALA A 364 3.36 7.31 -16.25
CA ALA A 364 4.21 7.30 -15.07
C ALA A 364 4.58 5.89 -14.63
#